data_d8ba27eea10dae4180700decc1a23207
#
_entry.id   d8ba27eea10dae4180700decc1a23207
#
_cell.length_a   1.000
_cell.length_b   1.000
_cell.length_c   1.000
_cell.angle_alpha   90.00
_cell.angle_beta   90.00
_cell.angle_gamma   90.00
#
_symmetry.space_group_name_H-M   'P 1'
#
loop_
_entity.id
_entity.type
_entity.pdbx_description
1 polymer ?
#
loop_
_entity_poly.entity_id
_entity_poly.type
_entity_poly.pdbx_seq_one_letter_code
_entity_poly.pdbx_strand_id
1 'polypeptide(L)'
;MKKLSILMMLCLCVCLGYAQQVTLQEVATGAYRAEGIYGIKPMLDGEHYTQISRDGKKIVKYSFKTGQEVGTVFDVETARDCTLKRFDDYIMSPDETKILIQTETKPIYRRSFTAVYYIFNVRNNTIEPLSDGGPQQVPLFSPDGNQIAFVRDNNIYLVKLLFGNSESQVTKDGKFNHVLNGIPDWVYEEEFGFNRAFDFSADGTMLAYIR
;
A
#
# COMPACT_ATOMS: atom_id res chain seq x y z
N MET A 1 52.03 37.13 -29.48
CA MET A 1 51.98 35.86 -28.75
C MET A 1 50.85 35.82 -27.73
N LYS A 2 50.72 36.75 -26.76
CA LYS A 2 49.62 36.74 -25.73
C LYS A 2 48.19 36.71 -26.31
N LYS A 3 47.92 37.47 -27.40
CA LYS A 3 46.58 37.49 -28.03
C LYS A 3 46.22 36.17 -28.74
N LEU A 4 47.20 35.48 -29.30
CA LEU A 4 47.00 34.18 -29.95
C LEU A 4 46.74 33.08 -28.92
N SER A 5 47.41 33.12 -27.75
CA SER A 5 47.17 32.20 -26.62
C SER A 5 45.77 32.37 -26.01
N ILE A 6 45.27 33.62 -25.92
CA ILE A 6 43.92 33.87 -25.39
C ILE A 6 42.85 33.38 -26.38
N LEU A 7 43.04 33.56 -27.69
CA LEU A 7 42.10 33.06 -28.70
C LEU A 7 42.08 31.53 -28.72
N MET A 8 43.24 30.89 -28.57
CA MET A 8 43.33 29.43 -28.51
C MET A 8 42.68 28.86 -27.24
N MET A 9 42.80 29.55 -26.10
CA MET A 9 42.14 29.20 -24.84
C MET A 9 40.61 29.37 -24.90
N LEU A 10 40.12 30.43 -25.59
CA LEU A 10 38.71 30.63 -25.84
C LEU A 10 38.10 29.53 -26.75
N CYS A 11 38.81 29.13 -27.81
CA CYS A 11 38.40 28.03 -28.67
C CYS A 11 38.36 26.67 -27.95
N LEU A 12 39.31 26.40 -27.02
CA LEU A 12 39.27 25.19 -26.21
C LEU A 12 38.06 25.14 -25.28
N CYS A 13 37.62 26.27 -24.70
CA CYS A 13 36.45 26.33 -23.83
C CYS A 13 35.15 26.05 -24.59
N VAL A 14 35.06 26.42 -25.88
CA VAL A 14 33.86 26.15 -26.71
C VAL A 14 33.73 24.67 -27.08
N CYS A 15 34.87 23.96 -27.19
CA CYS A 15 34.90 22.52 -27.54
C CYS A 15 34.51 21.61 -26.38
N LEU A 16 34.49 22.09 -25.12
CA LEU A 16 34.15 21.28 -23.93
C LEU A 16 32.68 21.36 -23.52
N GLY A 17 31.91 22.19 -24.20
CA GLY A 17 30.48 22.35 -23.93
C GLY A 17 29.61 21.45 -24.81
N TYR A 18 29.78 20.14 -24.79
CA TYR A 18 28.77 19.24 -25.33
C TYR A 18 27.57 19.23 -24.36
N ALA A 19 26.60 20.08 -24.60
CA ALA A 19 25.30 19.94 -23.99
C ALA A 19 24.70 18.63 -24.49
N GLN A 20 24.56 17.65 -23.61
CA GLN A 20 23.86 16.41 -23.93
C GLN A 20 22.43 16.74 -24.33
N GLN A 21 22.08 16.47 -25.60
CA GLN A 21 20.71 16.67 -26.05
C GLN A 21 19.83 15.58 -25.46
N VAL A 22 18.83 16.00 -24.68
CA VAL A 22 17.79 15.11 -24.18
C VAL A 22 16.92 14.67 -25.36
N THR A 23 16.85 13.39 -25.62
CA THR A 23 16.04 12.82 -26.71
C THR A 23 14.66 12.42 -26.21
N LEU A 24 13.65 12.47 -27.10
CA LEU A 24 12.30 12.00 -26.79
C LEU A 24 12.32 10.53 -26.34
N GLN A 25 13.16 9.72 -26.93
CA GLN A 25 13.29 8.32 -26.58
C GLN A 25 13.81 8.13 -25.14
N GLU A 26 14.81 8.88 -24.73
CA GLU A 26 15.33 8.81 -23.35
C GLU A 26 14.28 9.26 -22.32
N VAL A 27 13.50 10.30 -22.63
CA VAL A 27 12.38 10.74 -21.78
C VAL A 27 11.30 9.65 -21.71
N ALA A 28 10.90 9.09 -22.84
CA ALA A 28 9.85 8.07 -22.93
C ALA A 28 10.25 6.76 -22.24
N THR A 29 11.52 6.38 -22.30
CA THR A 29 12.04 5.18 -21.61
C THR A 29 12.36 5.42 -20.15
N GLY A 30 12.26 6.67 -19.65
CA GLY A 30 12.52 7.01 -18.27
C GLY A 30 14.00 7.07 -17.89
N ALA A 31 14.92 7.31 -18.86
CA ALA A 31 16.35 7.41 -18.61
C ALA A 31 16.73 8.49 -17.58
N TYR A 32 15.89 9.53 -17.43
CA TYR A 32 16.07 10.61 -16.46
C TYR A 32 15.15 10.49 -15.24
N ARG A 33 14.49 9.33 -15.06
CA ARG A 33 13.64 9.12 -13.89
C ARG A 33 14.54 9.02 -12.65
N ALA A 34 14.32 9.93 -11.70
CA ALA A 34 15.03 9.86 -10.42
C ALA A 34 14.74 8.53 -9.72
N GLU A 35 15.76 7.91 -9.18
CA GLU A 35 15.59 6.81 -8.24
C GLU A 35 14.99 7.40 -6.95
N GLY A 36 13.81 6.93 -6.60
CA GLY A 36 13.11 7.34 -5.38
C GLY A 36 12.89 6.14 -4.46
N ILE A 37 12.73 6.41 -3.19
CA ILE A 37 12.29 5.41 -2.23
C ILE A 37 10.77 5.51 -2.15
N TYR A 38 10.06 4.46 -2.54
CA TYR A 38 8.60 4.42 -2.60
C TYR A 38 8.06 3.32 -1.68
N GLY A 39 6.83 3.51 -1.16
CA GLY A 39 6.13 2.49 -0.40
C GLY A 39 6.75 2.16 0.96
N ILE A 40 7.46 3.12 1.57
CA ILE A 40 7.98 2.98 2.92
C ILE A 40 6.82 3.00 3.92
N LYS A 41 6.78 2.00 4.81
CA LYS A 41 5.86 1.96 5.95
C LYS A 41 6.67 1.93 7.24
N PRO A 42 6.69 3.03 8.02
CA PRO A 42 7.40 3.07 9.30
C PRO A 42 6.87 2.03 10.27
N MET A 43 7.76 1.49 11.09
CA MET A 43 7.41 0.58 12.19
C MET A 43 7.28 1.33 13.52
N LEU A 44 6.57 0.74 14.47
CA LEU A 44 6.30 1.31 15.80
C LEU A 44 7.58 1.59 16.60
N ASP A 45 8.65 0.87 16.34
CA ASP A 45 9.93 1.06 17.05
C ASP A 45 10.62 2.39 16.70
N GLY A 46 10.17 3.09 15.63
CA GLY A 46 10.76 4.35 15.17
C GLY A 46 12.16 4.24 14.56
N GLU A 47 12.73 3.04 14.54
CA GLU A 47 14.09 2.77 14.05
C GLU A 47 14.09 2.06 12.71
N HIS A 48 12.96 1.43 12.35
CA HIS A 48 12.84 0.61 11.15
C HIS A 48 11.64 1.00 10.30
N TYR A 49 11.70 0.59 9.05
CA TYR A 49 10.58 0.63 8.11
C TYR A 49 10.49 -0.68 7.34
N THR A 50 9.34 -0.91 6.76
CA THR A 50 9.12 -2.04 5.87
C THR A 50 8.82 -1.56 4.45
N GLN A 51 9.15 -2.40 3.48
CA GLN A 51 8.91 -2.16 2.06
C GLN A 51 8.67 -3.49 1.34
N ILE A 52 7.86 -3.47 0.29
CA ILE A 52 7.67 -4.63 -0.59
C ILE A 52 8.94 -4.83 -1.44
N SER A 53 9.39 -6.07 -1.55
CA SER A 53 10.47 -6.45 -2.47
C SER A 53 10.08 -6.20 -3.93
N ARG A 54 11.05 -5.96 -4.79
CA ARG A 54 10.81 -5.63 -6.21
C ARG A 54 10.01 -6.68 -6.98
N ASP A 55 10.09 -7.94 -6.58
CA ASP A 55 9.36 -9.06 -7.16
C ASP A 55 7.93 -9.23 -6.58
N GLY A 56 7.57 -8.44 -5.57
CA GLY A 56 6.26 -8.50 -4.90
C GLY A 56 6.04 -9.74 -4.06
N LYS A 57 7.11 -10.39 -3.57
CA LYS A 57 7.02 -11.64 -2.82
C LYS A 57 7.29 -11.49 -1.33
N LYS A 58 7.98 -10.42 -0.91
CA LYS A 58 8.42 -10.23 0.48
C LYS A 58 8.05 -8.86 1.02
N ILE A 59 7.81 -8.79 2.31
CA ILE A 59 7.85 -7.55 3.09
C ILE A 59 9.19 -7.56 3.82
N VAL A 60 10.08 -6.67 3.42
CA VAL A 60 11.45 -6.57 3.93
C VAL A 60 11.54 -5.44 4.94
N LYS A 61 12.20 -5.68 6.06
CA LYS A 61 12.47 -4.71 7.12
C LYS A 61 13.85 -4.07 6.90
N TYR A 62 13.91 -2.75 6.98
CA TYR A 62 15.12 -1.94 6.81
C TYR A 62 15.35 -1.05 8.02
N SER A 63 16.60 -0.68 8.29
CA SER A 63 16.95 0.31 9.30
C SER A 63 16.94 1.72 8.70
N PHE A 64 16.26 2.67 9.33
CA PHE A 64 16.32 4.08 8.96
C PHE A 64 17.72 4.66 9.07
N LYS A 65 18.52 4.19 10.05
CA LYS A 65 19.87 4.69 10.29
C LYS A 65 20.85 4.31 9.18
N THR A 66 20.75 3.10 8.62
CA THR A 66 21.74 2.56 7.70
C THR A 66 21.20 2.39 6.28
N GLY A 67 19.88 2.36 6.09
CA GLY A 67 19.23 1.97 4.84
C GLY A 67 19.41 0.49 4.47
N GLN A 68 20.01 -0.31 5.37
CA GLN A 68 20.28 -1.71 5.09
C GLN A 68 19.11 -2.60 5.51
N GLU A 69 18.93 -3.70 4.80
CA GLU A 69 18.02 -4.77 5.17
C GLU A 69 18.46 -5.38 6.51
N VAL A 70 17.50 -5.56 7.43
CA VAL A 70 17.71 -6.18 8.74
C VAL A 70 16.89 -7.45 8.94
N GLY A 71 15.97 -7.75 8.03
CA GLY A 71 15.19 -8.98 8.07
C GLY A 71 13.98 -8.98 7.14
N THR A 72 13.29 -10.10 7.09
CA THR A 72 12.04 -10.29 6.34
C THR A 72 10.89 -10.50 7.30
N VAL A 73 9.80 -9.74 7.13
CA VAL A 73 8.59 -9.83 7.95
C VAL A 73 7.60 -10.83 7.39
N PHE A 74 7.46 -10.88 6.06
CA PHE A 74 6.60 -11.80 5.34
C PHE A 74 7.29 -12.26 4.07
N ASP A 75 7.11 -13.54 3.72
CA ASP A 75 7.61 -14.12 2.47
C ASP A 75 6.61 -15.18 1.99
N VAL A 76 6.08 -15.03 0.79
CA VAL A 76 5.11 -15.97 0.19
C VAL A 76 5.66 -17.39 0.08
N GLU A 77 6.99 -17.56 0.00
CA GLU A 77 7.64 -18.85 -0.15
C GLU A 77 7.82 -19.61 1.18
N THR A 78 7.79 -18.90 2.32
CA THR A 78 8.05 -19.49 3.65
C THR A 78 6.88 -19.39 4.60
N ALA A 79 5.88 -18.55 4.31
CA ALA A 79 4.67 -18.47 5.12
C ALA A 79 3.86 -19.77 4.99
N ARG A 80 3.41 -20.29 6.12
CA ARG A 80 2.60 -21.52 6.17
C ARG A 80 1.20 -21.26 5.63
N ASP A 81 0.68 -22.21 4.89
CA ASP A 81 -0.63 -22.18 4.22
C ASP A 81 -0.75 -21.11 3.13
N CYS A 82 0.39 -20.55 2.68
CA CYS A 82 0.43 -19.54 1.64
C CYS A 82 0.31 -20.17 0.26
N THR A 83 -0.71 -19.75 -0.49
CA THR A 83 -0.92 -20.13 -1.90
C THR A 83 -0.60 -19.00 -2.87
N LEU A 84 -0.20 -17.84 -2.33
CA LEU A 84 0.08 -16.65 -3.13
C LEU A 84 1.41 -16.80 -3.87
N LYS A 85 1.46 -16.29 -5.09
CA LYS A 85 2.71 -16.18 -5.87
C LYS A 85 3.38 -14.81 -5.69
N ARG A 86 2.57 -13.80 -5.42
CA ARG A 86 2.96 -12.40 -5.17
C ARG A 86 1.78 -11.66 -4.54
N PHE A 87 2.02 -10.46 -4.08
CA PHE A 87 0.99 -9.56 -3.55
C PHE A 87 1.21 -8.13 -4.03
N ASP A 88 0.19 -7.28 -3.89
CA ASP A 88 0.17 -5.93 -4.44
C ASP A 88 0.53 -4.87 -3.39
N ASP A 89 -0.01 -5.01 -2.16
CA ASP A 89 0.25 -4.12 -1.03
C ASP A 89 -0.04 -4.84 0.30
N TYR A 90 0.17 -4.16 1.42
CA TYR A 90 -0.12 -4.69 2.76
C TYR A 90 -0.49 -3.58 3.74
N ILE A 91 -1.17 -3.95 4.82
CA ILE A 91 -1.52 -3.05 5.93
C ILE A 91 -1.12 -3.77 7.23
N MET A 92 -0.30 -3.13 8.08
CA MET A 92 0.04 -3.67 9.39
C MET A 92 -1.07 -3.38 10.41
N SER A 93 -1.32 -4.33 11.33
CA SER A 93 -2.13 -4.05 12.50
C SER A 93 -1.44 -3.02 13.41
N PRO A 94 -2.20 -2.29 14.26
CA PRO A 94 -1.62 -1.27 15.15
C PRO A 94 -0.52 -1.80 16.08
N ASP A 95 -0.53 -3.08 16.42
CA ASP A 95 0.46 -3.76 17.26
C ASP A 95 1.54 -4.52 16.47
N GLU A 96 1.51 -4.44 15.13
CA GLU A 96 2.42 -5.12 14.19
C GLU A 96 2.44 -6.66 14.30
N THR A 97 1.46 -7.26 14.98
CA THR A 97 1.36 -8.71 15.13
C THR A 97 0.65 -9.40 13.97
N LYS A 98 -0.12 -8.65 13.19
CA LYS A 98 -0.86 -9.12 12.02
C LYS A 98 -0.65 -8.20 10.83
N ILE A 99 -0.76 -8.75 9.65
CA ILE A 99 -0.64 -8.00 8.39
C ILE A 99 -1.77 -8.41 7.47
N LEU A 100 -2.49 -7.43 6.92
CA LEU A 100 -3.38 -7.64 5.79
C LEU A 100 -2.56 -7.61 4.51
N ILE A 101 -2.50 -8.72 3.80
CA ILE A 101 -1.85 -8.86 2.51
C ILE A 101 -2.89 -8.63 1.42
N GLN A 102 -2.65 -7.66 0.54
CA GLN A 102 -3.55 -7.26 -0.55
C GLN A 102 -3.13 -7.94 -1.86
N THR A 103 -4.10 -8.53 -2.54
CA THR A 103 -3.89 -9.21 -3.83
C THR A 103 -5.05 -8.91 -4.78
N GLU A 104 -4.87 -9.22 -6.05
CA GLU A 104 -5.92 -9.12 -7.08
C GLU A 104 -6.59 -7.75 -7.13
N THR A 105 -5.82 -6.70 -6.97
CA THR A 105 -6.31 -5.32 -6.97
C THR A 105 -6.93 -4.94 -8.31
N LYS A 106 -8.20 -4.53 -8.28
CA LYS A 106 -8.96 -4.06 -9.45
C LYS A 106 -9.45 -2.63 -9.20
N PRO A 107 -8.97 -1.63 -9.95
CA PRO A 107 -9.37 -0.24 -9.77
C PRO A 107 -10.86 -0.06 -10.09
N ILE A 108 -11.53 0.80 -9.33
CA ILE A 108 -12.89 1.29 -9.57
C ILE A 108 -12.80 2.70 -10.13
N TYR A 109 -12.21 3.63 -9.36
CA TYR A 109 -11.94 5.01 -9.74
C TYR A 109 -10.47 5.35 -9.50
N ARG A 110 -10.14 6.62 -9.31
CA ARG A 110 -8.76 7.07 -9.11
C ARG A 110 -8.12 6.52 -7.83
N ARG A 111 -8.89 6.38 -6.76
CA ARG A 111 -8.40 5.97 -5.42
C ARG A 111 -9.05 4.69 -4.93
N SER A 112 -10.29 4.43 -5.35
CA SER A 112 -11.02 3.24 -4.94
C SER A 112 -10.70 2.04 -5.82
N PHE A 113 -10.69 0.88 -5.19
CA PHE A 113 -10.45 -0.41 -5.82
C PHE A 113 -11.08 -1.52 -4.99
N THR A 114 -11.30 -2.65 -5.60
CA THR A 114 -11.53 -3.92 -4.91
C THR A 114 -10.25 -4.73 -4.88
N ALA A 115 -10.06 -5.52 -3.82
CA ALA A 115 -8.94 -6.46 -3.72
C ALA A 115 -9.35 -7.67 -2.88
N VAL A 116 -8.60 -8.75 -2.98
CA VAL A 116 -8.70 -9.90 -2.09
C VAL A 116 -7.66 -9.74 -1.00
N TYR A 117 -8.09 -9.85 0.25
CA TYR A 117 -7.20 -9.70 1.40
C TYR A 117 -7.02 -11.00 2.16
N TYR A 118 -5.80 -11.17 2.65
CA TYR A 118 -5.41 -12.29 3.52
C TYR A 118 -4.87 -11.72 4.84
N ILE A 119 -5.07 -12.45 5.93
CA ILE A 119 -4.52 -12.11 7.24
C ILE A 119 -3.29 -12.97 7.46
N PHE A 120 -2.14 -12.34 7.59
CA PHE A 120 -0.90 -12.98 7.99
C PHE A 120 -0.65 -12.76 9.47
N ASN A 121 -0.44 -13.82 10.23
CA ASN A 121 -0.03 -13.77 11.63
C ASN A 121 1.50 -13.87 11.73
N VAL A 122 2.13 -12.78 12.14
CA VAL A 122 3.59 -12.66 12.18
C VAL A 122 4.21 -13.68 13.16
N ARG A 123 3.58 -13.89 14.32
CA ARG A 123 4.09 -14.80 15.35
C ARG A 123 4.06 -16.27 14.91
N ASN A 124 2.97 -16.65 14.27
CA ASN A 124 2.75 -18.06 13.88
C ASN A 124 3.27 -18.36 12.48
N ASN A 125 3.62 -17.34 11.71
CA ASN A 125 3.99 -17.43 10.29
C ASN A 125 2.92 -18.15 9.45
N THR A 126 1.62 -17.86 9.70
CA THR A 126 0.47 -18.43 8.99
C THR A 126 -0.31 -17.36 8.27
N ILE A 127 -0.90 -17.72 7.13
CA ILE A 127 -1.73 -16.83 6.33
C ILE A 127 -3.07 -17.51 6.01
N GLU A 128 -4.16 -16.74 6.09
CA GLU A 128 -5.51 -17.22 5.79
C GLU A 128 -6.33 -16.11 5.10
N PRO A 129 -7.37 -16.43 4.32
CA PRO A 129 -8.24 -15.41 3.73
C PRO A 129 -8.92 -14.55 4.80
N LEU A 130 -9.07 -13.24 4.53
CA LEU A 130 -9.87 -12.35 5.37
C LEU A 130 -11.35 -12.72 5.32
N SER A 131 -11.83 -13.14 4.16
CA SER A 131 -13.23 -13.45 3.90
C SER A 131 -13.38 -14.39 2.71
N ASP A 132 -14.34 -15.31 2.79
CA ASP A 132 -14.72 -16.20 1.69
C ASP A 132 -15.76 -15.57 0.75
N GLY A 133 -16.28 -14.38 1.09
CA GLY A 133 -17.40 -13.75 0.38
C GLY A 133 -17.02 -12.94 -0.88
N GLY A 134 -15.76 -13.00 -1.32
CA GLY A 134 -15.28 -12.27 -2.51
C GLY A 134 -14.51 -10.98 -2.18
N PRO A 135 -14.17 -10.17 -3.18
CA PRO A 135 -13.29 -9.00 -3.03
C PRO A 135 -13.86 -7.95 -2.07
N GLN A 136 -12.96 -7.29 -1.36
CA GLN A 136 -13.27 -6.28 -0.36
C GLN A 136 -12.75 -4.90 -0.80
N GLN A 137 -13.28 -3.85 -0.18
CA GLN A 137 -12.81 -2.47 -0.29
C GLN A 137 -12.44 -1.94 1.09
N VAL A 138 -11.41 -1.14 1.14
CA VAL A 138 -11.01 -0.27 2.25
C VAL A 138 -10.94 -0.95 3.62
N PRO A 139 -10.29 -2.12 3.78
CA PRO A 139 -10.22 -2.77 5.08
C PRO A 139 -9.46 -1.90 6.10
N LEU A 140 -9.92 -1.96 7.34
CA LEU A 140 -9.36 -1.21 8.47
C LEU A 140 -9.31 -2.10 9.71
N PHE A 141 -8.14 -2.19 10.33
CA PHE A 141 -8.02 -2.78 11.67
C PHE A 141 -8.67 -1.89 12.73
N SER A 142 -9.29 -2.51 13.73
CA SER A 142 -9.63 -1.81 14.96
C SER A 142 -8.36 -1.37 15.71
N PRO A 143 -8.43 -0.36 16.60
CA PRO A 143 -7.27 0.15 17.34
C PRO A 143 -6.54 -0.92 18.17
N ASP A 144 -7.26 -1.94 18.64
CA ASP A 144 -6.70 -3.08 19.39
C ASP A 144 -6.19 -4.23 18.49
N GLY A 145 -6.32 -4.10 17.15
CA GLY A 145 -5.89 -5.10 16.19
C GLY A 145 -6.67 -6.42 16.21
N ASN A 146 -7.83 -6.48 16.88
CA ASN A 146 -8.62 -7.70 17.05
C ASN A 146 -9.84 -7.80 16.14
N GLN A 147 -10.13 -6.75 15.38
CA GLN A 147 -11.22 -6.69 14.42
C GLN A 147 -10.75 -6.03 13.12
N ILE A 148 -11.41 -6.37 12.02
CA ILE A 148 -11.24 -5.70 10.73
C ILE A 148 -12.63 -5.37 10.19
N ALA A 149 -12.86 -4.09 9.90
CA ALA A 149 -14.02 -3.66 9.13
C ALA A 149 -13.64 -3.47 7.66
N PHE A 150 -14.53 -3.83 6.74
CA PHE A 150 -14.35 -3.60 5.31
C PHE A 150 -15.71 -3.41 4.62
N VAL A 151 -15.69 -2.96 3.36
CA VAL A 151 -16.89 -2.86 2.54
C VAL A 151 -16.88 -3.92 1.44
N ARG A 152 -18.02 -4.57 1.24
CA ARG A 152 -18.33 -5.46 0.13
C ARG A 152 -19.77 -5.23 -0.32
N ASP A 153 -20.00 -5.13 -1.62
CA ASP A 153 -21.33 -4.91 -2.20
C ASP A 153 -22.09 -3.74 -1.55
N ASN A 154 -21.37 -2.61 -1.33
CA ASN A 154 -21.86 -1.38 -0.68
C ASN A 154 -22.34 -1.57 0.76
N ASN A 155 -21.96 -2.64 1.44
CA ASN A 155 -22.28 -2.91 2.83
C ASN A 155 -21.00 -3.08 3.66
N ILE A 156 -21.07 -2.65 4.92
CA ILE A 156 -20.00 -2.83 5.89
C ILE A 156 -20.09 -4.23 6.48
N TYR A 157 -18.94 -4.88 6.56
CA TYR A 157 -18.71 -6.16 7.22
C TYR A 157 -17.67 -5.99 8.32
N LEU A 158 -17.78 -6.81 9.35
CA LEU A 158 -16.84 -6.87 10.47
C LEU A 158 -16.37 -8.30 10.66
N VAL A 159 -15.04 -8.49 10.69
CA VAL A 159 -14.41 -9.76 11.03
C VAL A 159 -13.77 -9.63 12.41
N LYS A 160 -14.14 -10.52 13.33
CA LYS A 160 -13.49 -10.67 14.65
C LYS A 160 -12.41 -11.72 14.54
N LEU A 161 -11.16 -11.37 14.90
CA LEU A 161 -9.98 -12.20 14.75
C LEU A 161 -9.69 -13.10 15.97
N LEU A 162 -10.45 -12.92 17.05
CA LEU A 162 -10.34 -13.76 18.25
C LEU A 162 -11.19 -15.02 18.08
N PHE A 163 -10.63 -16.18 18.44
CA PHE A 163 -11.31 -17.49 18.43
C PHE A 163 -11.74 -18.02 17.05
N GLY A 164 -10.98 -17.72 16.04
CA GLY A 164 -11.31 -18.03 14.65
C GLY A 164 -12.05 -16.87 13.98
N ASN A 165 -11.70 -16.55 12.75
CA ASN A 165 -12.20 -15.40 12.04
C ASN A 165 -13.72 -15.51 11.83
N SER A 166 -14.49 -14.69 12.54
CA SER A 166 -15.95 -14.66 12.40
C SER A 166 -16.39 -13.39 11.69
N GLU A 167 -16.90 -13.54 10.46
CA GLU A 167 -17.47 -12.45 9.67
C GLU A 167 -18.94 -12.21 10.04
N SER A 168 -19.31 -10.93 10.15
CA SER A 168 -20.68 -10.48 10.31
C SER A 168 -20.98 -9.29 9.43
N GLN A 169 -22.16 -9.27 8.81
CA GLN A 169 -22.63 -8.14 8.01
C GLN A 169 -23.27 -7.09 8.94
N VAL A 170 -22.71 -5.87 8.92
CA VAL A 170 -23.17 -4.76 9.78
C VAL A 170 -24.33 -4.01 9.15
N THR A 171 -24.21 -3.62 7.87
CA THR A 171 -25.26 -2.96 7.10
C THR A 171 -25.85 -3.91 6.06
N LYS A 172 -27.16 -3.76 5.72
CA LYS A 172 -27.86 -4.69 4.82
C LYS A 172 -28.62 -4.02 3.68
N ASP A 173 -28.58 -2.69 3.62
CA ASP A 173 -29.36 -1.88 2.69
C ASP A 173 -28.52 -1.31 1.54
N GLY A 174 -27.26 -1.71 1.46
CA GLY A 174 -26.34 -1.32 0.38
C GLY A 174 -26.91 -1.70 -0.99
N LYS A 175 -26.88 -0.76 -1.91
CA LYS A 175 -27.40 -0.94 -3.27
C LYS A 175 -26.61 -0.09 -4.24
N PHE A 176 -26.08 -0.72 -5.27
CA PHE A 176 -25.30 -0.08 -6.30
C PHE A 176 -26.00 1.19 -6.85
N ASN A 177 -25.28 2.32 -6.89
CA ASN A 177 -25.74 3.64 -7.31
C ASN A 177 -26.95 4.21 -6.51
N HIS A 178 -27.24 3.70 -5.32
CA HIS A 178 -28.34 4.20 -4.48
C HIS A 178 -27.95 4.37 -3.01
N VAL A 179 -27.40 3.33 -2.39
CA VAL A 179 -26.99 3.36 -0.98
C VAL A 179 -25.59 2.78 -0.87
N LEU A 180 -24.67 3.61 -0.47
CA LEU A 180 -23.28 3.27 -0.25
C LEU A 180 -22.99 3.40 1.24
N ASN A 181 -22.69 2.29 1.91
CA ASN A 181 -22.35 2.30 3.32
C ASN A 181 -20.83 2.23 3.49
N GLY A 182 -20.24 3.25 4.11
CA GLY A 182 -18.82 3.26 4.46
C GLY A 182 -17.84 3.54 3.31
N ILE A 183 -18.33 3.86 2.13
CA ILE A 183 -17.54 4.33 0.99
C ILE A 183 -18.20 5.56 0.38
N PRO A 184 -17.42 6.51 -0.18
CA PRO A 184 -17.97 7.66 -0.90
C PRO A 184 -18.45 7.27 -2.29
N ASP A 185 -19.25 8.14 -2.90
CA ASP A 185 -19.49 8.12 -4.33
C ASP A 185 -18.28 8.73 -5.10
N TRP A 186 -18.35 8.69 -6.43
CA TRP A 186 -17.29 9.22 -7.30
C TRP A 186 -17.00 10.71 -7.05
N VAL A 187 -18.04 11.54 -6.83
CA VAL A 187 -17.86 12.99 -6.64
C VAL A 187 -17.10 13.26 -5.35
N TYR A 188 -17.51 12.62 -4.24
CA TYR A 188 -16.84 12.78 -2.96
C TYR A 188 -15.41 12.22 -2.97
N GLU A 189 -15.17 11.12 -3.68
CA GLU A 189 -13.82 10.58 -3.86
C GLU A 189 -12.90 11.56 -4.59
N GLU A 190 -13.36 12.16 -5.70
CA GLU A 190 -12.58 13.11 -6.50
C GLU A 190 -12.37 14.44 -5.80
N GLU A 191 -13.43 15.03 -5.24
CA GLU A 191 -13.39 16.38 -4.64
C GLU A 191 -12.68 16.40 -3.27
N PHE A 192 -12.89 15.39 -2.43
CA PHE A 192 -12.35 15.35 -1.07
C PHE A 192 -11.17 14.38 -0.90
N GLY A 193 -10.87 13.58 -1.89
CA GLY A 193 -9.65 12.77 -1.93
C GLY A 193 -9.63 11.57 -0.99
N PHE A 194 -10.78 11.01 -0.58
CA PHE A 194 -10.87 9.82 0.26
C PHE A 194 -11.70 8.71 -0.39
N ASN A 195 -11.40 7.47 -0.06
CA ASN A 195 -12.11 6.28 -0.54
C ASN A 195 -12.71 5.42 0.60
N ARG A 196 -12.43 5.76 1.86
CA ARG A 196 -13.04 5.13 3.05
C ARG A 196 -13.85 6.15 3.82
N ALA A 197 -15.11 5.83 4.09
CA ALA A 197 -16.07 6.68 4.77
C ALA A 197 -16.59 6.02 6.07
N PHE A 198 -15.74 5.32 6.79
CA PHE A 198 -15.98 4.78 8.13
C PHE A 198 -14.69 4.77 8.96
N ASP A 199 -14.84 4.76 10.28
CA ASP A 199 -13.71 4.62 11.20
C ASP A 199 -14.18 4.04 12.53
N PHE A 200 -13.25 3.39 13.26
CA PHE A 200 -13.49 2.93 14.62
C PHE A 200 -13.35 4.08 15.62
N SER A 201 -14.09 4.00 16.74
CA SER A 201 -13.77 4.79 17.93
C SER A 201 -12.39 4.41 18.47
N ALA A 202 -11.76 5.31 19.22
CA ALA A 202 -10.40 5.09 19.75
C ALA A 202 -10.29 3.83 20.65
N ASP A 203 -11.38 3.45 21.30
CA ASP A 203 -11.48 2.23 22.13
C ASP A 203 -11.92 0.98 21.33
N GLY A 204 -12.16 1.11 20.01
CA GLY A 204 -12.58 0.02 19.14
C GLY A 204 -14.00 -0.51 19.36
N THR A 205 -14.80 0.13 20.24
CA THR A 205 -16.14 -0.37 20.61
C THR A 205 -17.24 0.06 19.66
N MET A 206 -17.05 1.14 18.93
CA MET A 206 -18.00 1.71 17.98
C MET A 206 -17.38 1.85 16.59
N LEU A 207 -18.22 1.83 15.57
CA LEU A 207 -17.90 2.14 14.19
C LEU A 207 -18.81 3.26 13.70
N ALA A 208 -18.23 4.40 13.34
CA ALA A 208 -18.94 5.50 12.68
C ALA A 208 -18.79 5.34 11.16
N TYR A 209 -19.83 5.64 10.39
CA TYR A 209 -19.78 5.59 8.94
C TYR A 209 -20.72 6.59 8.28
N ILE A 210 -20.40 6.95 7.04
CA ILE A 210 -21.25 7.75 6.15
C ILE A 210 -22.09 6.79 5.29
N ARG A 211 -23.35 7.20 5.11
CA ARG A 211 -24.31 6.49 4.26
C ARG A 211 -24.85 7.44 3.19
#